data_afa20a41f152f91c4eaa65e7706bcffb
#
_entry.id   afa20a41f152f91c4eaa65e7706bcffb
#
_cell.length_a   1.000
_cell.length_b   1.000
_cell.length_c   1.000
_cell.angle_alpha   90.00
_cell.angle_beta   90.00
_cell.angle_gamma   90.00
#
_symmetry.space_group_name_H-M   'P 1'
#
loop_
_entity.id
_entity.type
_entity.pdbx_description
1 polymer ?
#
loop_
_entity_poly.entity_id
_entity_poly.type
_entity_poly.pdbx_seq_one_letter_code
_entity_poly.pdbx_strand_id
1 'polypeptide(L)'
;MKMIRSNAFWRNSAMIAIAGALLITGCKKDKDVVEDPHHHDDDPELITSMVLEFSDTANVQPNVTVAFRDPDGEGGNAATEFDTIALAANTVYSVKITLLDESKNPAVKISDEVKTEGDEHLFCFDVTGANINVARTDSDGKYEIGLDSRWTVAAASNGTVKVTLKHQPGVKNGTCGVGDTDVEVNFITEIK
;
A
#
# COMPACT_ATOMS: atom_id res chain seq x y z
N MET A 1 -51.02 -6.22 -58.76
CA MET A 1 -51.63 -5.32 -59.75
C MET A 1 -50.61 -4.22 -60.04
N LYS A 2 -50.17 -4.20 -61.32
CA LYS A 2 -49.55 -3.11 -62.11
C LYS A 2 -48.37 -2.37 -61.47
N MET A 3 -47.10 -2.61 -61.94
CA MET A 3 -46.48 -2.05 -63.15
C MET A 3 -46.53 -0.50 -63.17
N ILE A 4 -45.45 0.23 -63.39
CA ILE A 4 -44.71 0.45 -64.65
C ILE A 4 -43.51 1.37 -64.27
N ARG A 5 -42.25 1.03 -64.61
CA ARG A 5 -41.37 1.59 -65.68
C ARG A 5 -41.26 3.14 -65.65
N SER A 6 -40.15 3.79 -65.94
CA SER A 6 -39.03 3.47 -66.83
C SER A 6 -38.02 4.65 -66.82
N ASN A 7 -36.78 4.31 -67.20
CA ASN A 7 -35.85 4.98 -68.10
C ASN A 7 -35.21 6.30 -67.67
N ALA A 8 -33.96 6.31 -67.50
CA ALA A 8 -32.84 6.35 -68.44
C ALA A 8 -32.68 7.73 -69.17
N PHE A 9 -31.57 8.31 -69.11
CA PHE A 9 -30.76 8.72 -70.25
C PHE A 9 -29.62 9.71 -69.83
N TRP A 10 -28.40 9.27 -69.97
CA TRP A 10 -27.25 9.81 -70.65
C TRP A 10 -26.91 11.31 -70.44
N ARG A 11 -25.69 11.73 -70.19
CA ARG A 11 -24.51 11.72 -71.09
C ARG A 11 -23.31 12.38 -70.43
N ASN A 12 -22.17 11.70 -70.63
CA ASN A 12 -20.78 12.16 -70.73
C ASN A 12 -20.48 13.65 -70.66
N SER A 13 -19.46 14.01 -69.93
CA SER A 13 -18.24 14.69 -70.39
C SER A 13 -17.27 14.79 -69.22
N ALA A 14 -16.26 14.09 -69.27
CA ALA A 14 -14.86 14.33 -69.64
C ALA A 14 -14.12 15.44 -68.89
N MET A 15 -13.07 14.97 -68.18
CA MET A 15 -11.75 15.58 -67.91
C MET A 15 -11.70 16.90 -67.14
N ILE A 16 -10.95 16.84 -66.02
CA ILE A 16 -9.55 17.31 -65.99
C ILE A 16 -8.93 16.83 -64.66
N ALA A 17 -7.80 16.14 -64.79
CA ALA A 17 -6.91 15.76 -63.69
C ALA A 17 -6.14 17.01 -63.20
N ILE A 18 -6.18 17.28 -61.91
CA ILE A 18 -5.15 18.08 -61.26
C ILE A 18 -4.66 17.28 -60.06
N ALA A 19 -3.49 16.70 -60.24
CA ALA A 19 -2.71 16.10 -59.18
C ALA A 19 -2.18 17.19 -58.25
N GLY A 20 -2.79 17.35 -57.10
CA GLY A 20 -2.27 18.17 -56.01
C GLY A 20 -1.77 17.23 -54.92
N ALA A 21 -0.49 16.87 -54.99
CA ALA A 21 0.17 16.15 -53.88
C ALA A 21 0.34 17.10 -52.70
N LEU A 22 -0.57 17.09 -51.73
CA LEU A 22 -0.31 17.65 -50.43
C LEU A 22 0.51 16.65 -49.66
N LEU A 23 1.81 16.90 -49.57
CA LEU A 23 2.70 16.30 -48.60
C LEU A 23 2.33 16.88 -47.21
N ILE A 24 1.46 16.19 -46.50
CA ILE A 24 1.29 16.43 -45.07
C ILE A 24 2.48 15.76 -44.38
N THR A 25 3.54 16.54 -44.16
CA THR A 25 4.58 16.20 -43.17
C THR A 25 3.94 16.30 -41.80
N GLY A 26 3.39 15.17 -41.33
CA GLY A 26 3.02 15.03 -39.94
C GLY A 26 4.30 15.03 -39.10
N CYS A 27 4.63 16.19 -38.51
CA CYS A 27 5.52 16.21 -37.38
C CYS A 27 4.88 15.33 -36.29
N LYS A 28 5.36 14.10 -36.15
CA LYS A 28 5.29 13.40 -34.84
C LYS A 28 6.08 14.26 -33.89
N LYS A 29 5.37 14.99 -33.04
CA LYS A 29 5.92 15.44 -31.78
C LYS A 29 6.12 14.18 -30.98
N ASP A 30 7.31 13.65 -30.99
CA ASP A 30 7.77 12.79 -29.91
C ASP A 30 7.63 13.67 -28.66
N LYS A 31 6.62 13.39 -27.86
CA LYS A 31 6.63 13.84 -26.47
C LYS A 31 7.75 13.02 -25.85
N ASP A 32 8.88 13.68 -25.64
CA ASP A 32 9.80 13.24 -24.61
C ASP A 32 8.95 13.17 -23.33
N VAL A 33 8.53 11.97 -22.97
CA VAL A 33 8.03 11.68 -21.63
C VAL A 33 9.28 11.85 -20.77
N VAL A 34 9.42 13.04 -20.22
CA VAL A 34 10.28 13.25 -19.07
C VAL A 34 9.61 12.39 -18.02
N GLU A 35 10.16 11.20 -17.75
CA GLU A 35 9.80 10.44 -16.58
C GLU A 35 10.06 11.37 -15.40
N ASP A 36 8.99 11.83 -14.77
CA ASP A 36 9.06 12.50 -13.48
C ASP A 36 9.66 11.46 -12.52
N PRO A 37 10.86 11.69 -11.95
CA PRO A 37 11.47 10.75 -11.01
C PRO A 37 10.65 10.58 -9.71
N HIS A 38 9.48 11.23 -9.62
CA HIS A 38 8.53 11.18 -8.52
C HIS A 38 7.11 10.82 -9.00
N HIS A 39 6.98 10.08 -10.12
CA HIS A 39 5.69 9.49 -10.46
C HIS A 39 5.44 8.35 -9.47
N HIS A 40 4.92 8.73 -8.31
CA HIS A 40 4.26 7.81 -7.40
C HIS A 40 3.05 7.28 -8.18
N ASP A 41 3.03 5.99 -8.46
CA ASP A 41 1.81 5.33 -8.86
C ASP A 41 0.86 5.46 -7.67
N ASP A 42 -0.20 6.27 -7.80
CA ASP A 42 -1.24 6.47 -6.78
C ASP A 42 -2.08 5.17 -6.57
N ASP A 43 -1.63 4.04 -7.13
CA ASP A 43 -2.26 2.74 -6.92
C ASP A 43 -1.87 2.21 -5.53
N PRO A 44 -2.86 1.81 -4.71
CA PRO A 44 -2.57 1.26 -3.38
C PRO A 44 -1.69 0.01 -3.50
N GLU A 45 -0.62 -0.02 -2.70
CA GLU A 45 0.30 -1.14 -2.64
C GLU A 45 -0.41 -2.40 -2.15
N LEU A 46 -0.20 -3.52 -2.85
CA LEU A 46 -0.75 -4.79 -2.41
C LEU A 46 0.06 -5.31 -1.21
N ILE A 47 -0.47 -5.14 -0.01
CA ILE A 47 0.13 -5.65 1.22
C ILE A 47 -0.59 -6.95 1.61
N THR A 48 0.10 -8.07 1.45
CA THR A 48 -0.45 -9.41 1.76
C THR A 48 0.01 -9.94 3.10
N SER A 49 1.05 -9.34 3.69
CA SER A 49 1.62 -9.83 4.95
C SER A 49 2.14 -8.70 5.81
N MET A 50 1.88 -8.82 7.12
CA MET A 50 2.43 -7.95 8.16
C MET A 50 3.11 -8.82 9.21
N VAL A 51 4.41 -8.61 9.42
CA VAL A 51 5.23 -9.33 10.40
C VAL A 51 5.76 -8.35 11.44
N LEU A 52 5.51 -8.64 12.72
CA LEU A 52 6.02 -7.89 13.85
C LEU A 52 7.12 -8.71 14.56
N GLU A 53 8.31 -8.16 14.65
CA GLU A 53 9.46 -8.76 15.35
C GLU A 53 9.70 -8.01 16.65
N PHE A 54 9.49 -8.71 17.78
CA PHE A 54 9.68 -8.18 19.13
C PHE A 54 11.02 -8.64 19.70
N SER A 55 11.85 -7.70 20.10
CA SER A 55 13.12 -7.97 20.80
C SER A 55 13.12 -7.31 22.17
N ASP A 56 13.28 -8.10 23.24
CA ASP A 56 13.38 -7.57 24.60
C ASP A 56 14.64 -6.68 24.73
N THR A 57 14.44 -5.43 25.11
CA THR A 57 15.55 -4.46 25.24
C THR A 57 16.54 -4.81 26.35
N ALA A 58 16.15 -5.65 27.30
CA ALA A 58 17.01 -6.18 28.35
C ALA A 58 17.69 -7.51 27.99
N ASN A 59 17.32 -8.12 26.84
CA ASN A 59 17.78 -9.44 26.40
C ASN A 59 17.56 -10.57 27.39
N VAL A 60 16.48 -10.51 28.17
CA VAL A 60 16.07 -11.54 29.15
C VAL A 60 15.07 -12.50 28.55
N GLN A 61 14.11 -11.96 27.76
CA GLN A 61 13.09 -12.74 27.08
C GLN A 61 13.54 -13.13 25.69
N PRO A 62 13.09 -14.28 25.15
CA PRO A 62 13.33 -14.63 23.75
C PRO A 62 12.64 -13.63 22.82
N ASN A 63 13.17 -13.47 21.61
CA ASN A 63 12.50 -12.73 20.55
C ASN A 63 11.19 -13.43 20.18
N VAL A 64 10.17 -12.63 19.89
CA VAL A 64 8.85 -13.10 19.45
C VAL A 64 8.61 -12.56 18.05
N THR A 65 8.17 -13.42 17.14
CA THR A 65 7.71 -13.03 15.81
C THR A 65 6.22 -13.34 15.71
N VAL A 66 5.45 -12.41 15.20
CA VAL A 66 4.01 -12.49 15.03
C VAL A 66 3.69 -12.13 13.59
N ALA A 67 2.94 -12.96 12.89
CA ALA A 67 2.61 -12.75 11.50
C ALA A 67 1.09 -12.74 11.27
N PHE A 68 0.69 -11.89 10.31
CA PHE A 68 -0.55 -11.97 9.56
C PHE A 68 -0.18 -12.20 8.11
N ARG A 69 -0.79 -13.20 7.44
CA ARG A 69 -0.56 -13.51 6.02
C ARG A 69 -1.86 -13.82 5.32
N ASP A 70 -2.16 -13.04 4.31
CA ASP A 70 -3.31 -13.16 3.42
C ASP A 70 -2.83 -13.04 1.96
N PRO A 71 -2.31 -14.13 1.37
CA PRO A 71 -1.61 -14.08 0.08
C PRO A 71 -2.47 -13.64 -1.11
N ASP A 72 -3.79 -13.74 -1.03
CA ASP A 72 -4.73 -13.29 -2.06
C ASP A 72 -5.40 -11.94 -1.73
N GLY A 73 -5.02 -11.32 -0.61
CA GLY A 73 -5.45 -9.99 -0.21
C GLY A 73 -6.88 -9.90 0.33
N GLU A 74 -7.31 -8.68 0.63
CA GLU A 74 -8.60 -8.43 1.26
C GLU A 74 -9.76 -8.91 0.37
N GLY A 75 -10.68 -9.70 0.96
CA GLY A 75 -11.91 -10.17 0.31
C GLY A 75 -11.78 -11.51 -0.43
N GLY A 76 -10.61 -12.14 -0.41
CA GLY A 76 -10.34 -13.47 -0.97
C GLY A 76 -10.70 -14.61 -0.01
N ASN A 77 -9.77 -15.57 0.15
CA ASN A 77 -9.88 -16.62 1.16
C ASN A 77 -9.54 -16.06 2.55
N ALA A 78 -9.75 -16.85 3.59
CA ALA A 78 -9.29 -16.45 4.91
C ALA A 78 -7.75 -16.41 4.96
N ALA A 79 -7.20 -15.51 5.78
CA ALA A 79 -5.77 -15.42 6.02
C ALA A 79 -5.17 -16.79 6.37
N THR A 80 -4.02 -17.10 5.79
CA THR A 80 -3.33 -18.39 5.97
C THR A 80 -2.56 -18.46 7.28
N GLU A 81 -2.22 -17.33 7.87
CA GLU A 81 -1.57 -17.19 9.17
C GLU A 81 -2.13 -15.97 9.89
N PHE A 82 -2.47 -16.13 11.16
CA PHE A 82 -2.93 -15.05 12.00
C PHE A 82 -2.56 -15.34 13.46
N ASP A 83 -1.40 -14.87 13.85
CA ASP A 83 -0.82 -15.13 15.15
C ASP A 83 -1.43 -14.25 16.25
N THR A 84 -1.31 -14.72 17.50
CA THR A 84 -1.58 -13.94 18.70
C THR A 84 -0.28 -13.28 19.19
N ILE A 85 -0.32 -11.99 19.51
CA ILE A 85 0.76 -11.29 20.19
C ILE A 85 0.83 -11.80 21.64
N ALA A 86 1.80 -12.66 21.95
CA ALA A 86 2.01 -13.20 23.30
C ALA A 86 3.32 -12.65 23.88
N LEU A 87 3.24 -11.73 24.84
CA LEU A 87 4.40 -11.02 25.42
C LEU A 87 4.52 -11.23 26.93
N ALA A 88 5.75 -11.14 27.44
CA ALA A 88 6.01 -11.18 28.85
C ALA A 88 5.60 -9.86 29.54
N ALA A 89 4.94 -9.97 30.68
CA ALA A 89 4.59 -8.82 31.52
C ALA A 89 5.85 -8.07 32.00
N ASN A 90 5.71 -6.79 32.28
CA ASN A 90 6.75 -5.89 32.80
C ASN A 90 8.03 -5.87 31.95
N THR A 91 7.88 -6.00 30.64
CA THR A 91 8.98 -6.06 29.67
C THR A 91 8.87 -4.90 28.66
N VAL A 92 10.01 -4.42 28.21
CA VAL A 92 10.09 -3.39 27.14
C VAL A 92 10.66 -4.03 25.89
N TYR A 93 9.90 -3.98 24.80
CA TYR A 93 10.32 -4.51 23.51
C TYR A 93 10.66 -3.38 22.53
N SER A 94 11.74 -3.58 21.75
CA SER A 94 11.92 -2.95 20.46
C SER A 94 11.15 -3.77 19.43
N VAL A 95 10.32 -3.12 18.64
CA VAL A 95 9.46 -3.79 17.67
C VAL A 95 9.75 -3.25 16.29
N LYS A 96 9.91 -4.16 15.34
CA LYS A 96 10.07 -3.84 13.91
C LYS A 96 8.91 -4.44 13.11
N ILE A 97 8.36 -3.65 12.20
CA ILE A 97 7.31 -4.10 11.27
C ILE A 97 7.93 -4.33 9.90
N THR A 98 7.60 -5.48 9.32
CA THR A 98 7.90 -5.81 7.92
C THR A 98 6.59 -6.05 7.18
N LEU A 99 6.38 -5.36 6.06
CA LEU A 99 5.28 -5.54 5.14
C LEU A 99 5.78 -6.22 3.87
N LEU A 100 4.99 -7.16 3.35
CA LEU A 100 5.35 -7.91 2.15
C LEU A 100 4.16 -8.00 1.18
N ASP A 101 4.48 -7.97 -0.12
CA ASP A 101 3.63 -8.49 -1.19
C ASP A 101 4.13 -9.89 -1.56
N GLU A 102 3.49 -10.93 -1.00
CA GLU A 102 3.80 -12.35 -1.26
C GLU A 102 3.07 -12.90 -2.50
N SER A 103 2.27 -12.09 -3.19
CA SER A 103 1.72 -12.44 -4.52
C SER A 103 2.81 -12.50 -5.59
N LYS A 104 3.96 -11.89 -5.33
CA LYS A 104 5.15 -11.86 -6.19
C LYS A 104 6.12 -12.97 -5.82
N ASN A 105 6.96 -13.36 -6.77
CA ASN A 105 8.04 -14.35 -6.55
C ASN A 105 9.35 -13.85 -7.20
N PRO A 106 10.36 -13.44 -6.44
CA PRO A 106 10.36 -13.37 -4.96
C PRO A 106 9.35 -12.35 -4.41
N ALA A 107 8.95 -12.51 -3.15
CA ALA A 107 8.10 -11.54 -2.45
C ALA A 107 8.75 -10.15 -2.44
N VAL A 108 7.95 -9.12 -2.64
CA VAL A 108 8.39 -7.73 -2.57
C VAL A 108 8.27 -7.22 -1.15
N LYS A 109 9.28 -6.49 -0.68
CA LYS A 109 9.30 -5.92 0.65
C LYS A 109 8.78 -4.48 0.64
N ILE A 110 7.49 -4.32 0.87
CA ILE A 110 6.79 -3.03 0.87
C ILE A 110 7.31 -2.10 1.97
N SER A 111 7.77 -2.61 3.11
CA SER A 111 8.34 -1.76 4.16
C SER A 111 9.56 -0.94 3.74
N ASP A 112 10.28 -1.32 2.67
CA ASP A 112 11.41 -0.54 2.16
C ASP A 112 10.90 0.71 1.40
N GLU A 113 9.76 0.60 0.72
CA GLU A 113 9.04 1.69 0.07
C GLU A 113 8.42 2.63 1.10
N VAL A 114 7.63 2.11 2.05
CA VAL A 114 7.10 2.86 3.20
C VAL A 114 8.18 3.67 3.93
N LYS A 115 9.41 3.12 4.03
CA LYS A 115 10.54 3.83 4.64
C LYS A 115 11.06 4.95 3.74
N THR A 116 11.12 4.74 2.43
CA THR A 116 11.61 5.72 1.45
C THR A 116 10.63 6.89 1.35
N GLU A 117 9.33 6.60 1.41
CA GLU A 117 8.22 7.54 1.37
C GLU A 117 7.70 7.84 2.80
N GLY A 118 8.61 7.90 3.74
CA GLY A 118 8.29 8.10 5.15
C GLY A 118 7.48 9.37 5.42
N ASP A 119 7.58 10.39 4.57
CA ASP A 119 6.81 11.63 4.65
C ASP A 119 5.34 11.47 4.21
N GLU A 120 4.97 10.31 3.66
CA GLU A 120 3.61 9.97 3.25
C GLU A 120 2.99 8.84 4.08
N HIS A 121 3.76 8.10 4.88
CA HIS A 121 3.28 6.94 5.61
C HIS A 121 3.31 7.13 7.13
N LEU A 122 2.30 6.58 7.83
CA LEU A 122 2.22 6.58 9.28
C LEU A 122 1.58 5.30 9.82
N PHE A 123 2.31 4.55 10.64
CA PHE A 123 1.70 3.47 11.42
C PHE A 123 0.92 4.00 12.62
N CYS A 124 -0.28 3.49 12.79
CA CYS A 124 -1.17 3.77 13.90
C CYS A 124 -1.39 2.52 14.73
N PHE A 125 -1.40 2.67 16.06
CA PHE A 125 -1.55 1.58 17.01
C PHE A 125 -2.71 1.88 17.94
N ASP A 126 -3.77 1.08 17.87
CA ASP A 126 -4.94 1.15 18.75
C ASP A 126 -4.90 -0.03 19.73
N VAL A 127 -4.61 0.25 20.99
CA VAL A 127 -4.54 -0.77 22.04
C VAL A 127 -5.84 -0.79 22.83
N THR A 128 -6.49 -1.95 22.90
CA THR A 128 -7.73 -2.13 23.66
C THR A 128 -7.59 -3.30 24.62
N GLY A 129 -7.76 -3.08 25.91
CA GLY A 129 -7.74 -4.11 26.96
C GLY A 129 -6.35 -4.60 27.36
N ALA A 130 -5.35 -4.56 26.46
CA ALA A 130 -3.98 -4.95 26.77
C ALA A 130 -3.22 -3.82 27.50
N ASN A 131 -2.42 -4.16 28.48
CA ASN A 131 -1.59 -3.21 29.25
C ASN A 131 -0.29 -2.90 28.50
N ILE A 132 -0.40 -2.24 27.34
CA ILE A 132 0.72 -1.89 26.48
C ILE A 132 0.65 -0.39 26.17
N ASN A 133 1.81 0.27 26.20
CA ASN A 133 2.01 1.60 25.61
C ASN A 133 2.96 1.47 24.43
N VAL A 134 2.57 2.02 23.27
CA VAL A 134 3.37 2.01 22.04
C VAL A 134 3.88 3.41 21.76
N ALA A 135 5.18 3.53 21.52
CA ALA A 135 5.83 4.74 21.06
C ALA A 135 6.61 4.45 19.78
N ARG A 136 6.36 5.18 18.69
CA ARG A 136 7.14 5.10 17.47
C ARG A 136 8.56 5.62 17.73
N THR A 137 9.57 5.06 17.05
CA THR A 137 10.98 5.41 17.29
C THR A 137 11.73 5.81 16.03
N ASP A 138 11.13 5.70 14.88
CA ASP A 138 11.62 6.18 13.59
C ASP A 138 10.83 7.39 13.09
N SER A 139 11.41 8.17 12.17
CA SER A 139 10.78 9.38 11.64
C SER A 139 11.32 9.74 10.26
N ASP A 140 10.54 10.52 9.51
CA ASP A 140 10.93 11.16 8.24
C ASP A 140 11.76 12.44 8.44
N GLY A 141 12.06 12.80 9.69
CA GLY A 141 12.75 14.04 10.08
C GLY A 141 11.79 15.15 10.50
N LYS A 142 10.48 15.02 10.26
CA LYS A 142 9.42 15.95 10.67
C LYS A 142 8.36 15.26 11.52
N TYR A 143 7.91 14.10 11.08
CA TYR A 143 6.90 13.29 11.77
C TYR A 143 7.40 11.86 11.95
N GLU A 144 6.81 11.14 12.89
CA GLU A 144 7.07 9.71 13.09
C GLU A 144 6.54 8.89 11.91
N ILE A 145 7.14 7.69 11.67
CA ILE A 145 6.67 6.71 10.69
C ILE A 145 6.02 5.53 11.42
N GLY A 146 6.77 4.82 12.27
CA GLY A 146 6.32 3.72 13.10
C GLY A 146 6.64 2.32 12.56
N LEU A 147 7.52 2.18 11.55
CA LEU A 147 8.11 0.89 11.17
C LEU A 147 8.92 0.31 12.32
N ASP A 148 9.60 1.19 13.07
CA ASP A 148 10.28 0.87 14.32
C ASP A 148 9.53 1.52 15.48
N SER A 149 9.30 0.76 16.55
CA SER A 149 8.57 1.23 17.73
C SER A 149 9.09 0.60 19.02
N ARG A 150 8.77 1.23 20.15
CA ARG A 150 9.01 0.71 21.48
C ARG A 150 7.68 0.39 22.13
N TRP A 151 7.53 -0.84 22.59
CA TRP A 151 6.36 -1.31 23.30
C TRP A 151 6.70 -1.52 24.78
N THR A 152 6.08 -0.74 25.65
CA THR A 152 6.21 -0.88 27.09
C THR A 152 5.03 -1.71 27.61
N VAL A 153 5.31 -2.96 27.95
CA VAL A 153 4.33 -3.93 28.45
C VAL A 153 4.30 -3.86 29.97
N ALA A 154 3.11 -3.67 30.54
CA ALA A 154 2.91 -3.64 32.00
C ALA A 154 2.41 -4.99 32.53
N ALA A 155 1.49 -4.97 33.49
CA ALA A 155 0.98 -6.20 34.16
C ALA A 155 0.20 -7.09 33.16
N ALA A 156 0.12 -8.39 33.49
CA ALA A 156 -0.63 -9.40 32.74
C ALA A 156 -2.06 -8.91 32.40
N SER A 157 -2.48 -9.15 31.17
CA SER A 157 -3.78 -8.69 30.61
C SER A 157 -4.06 -9.36 29.28
N ASN A 158 -5.32 -9.27 28.83
CA ASN A 158 -5.74 -9.70 27.50
C ASN A 158 -6.43 -8.55 26.78
N GLY A 159 -6.26 -8.49 25.47
CA GLY A 159 -6.85 -7.45 24.67
C GLY A 159 -6.56 -7.61 23.20
N THR A 160 -6.52 -6.50 22.49
CA THR A 160 -6.15 -6.44 21.09
C THR A 160 -5.23 -5.25 20.84
N VAL A 161 -4.37 -5.39 19.82
CA VAL A 161 -3.63 -4.28 19.22
C VAL A 161 -3.97 -4.23 17.76
N LYS A 162 -4.63 -3.15 17.35
CA LYS A 162 -4.89 -2.87 15.96
C LYS A 162 -3.72 -2.07 15.41
N VAL A 163 -3.10 -2.58 14.35
CA VAL A 163 -2.00 -1.95 13.62
C VAL A 163 -2.53 -1.53 12.27
N THR A 164 -2.46 -0.24 11.96
CA THR A 164 -2.94 0.34 10.70
C THR A 164 -1.79 1.10 10.04
N LEU A 165 -1.53 0.86 8.76
CA LEU A 165 -0.72 1.75 7.93
C LEU A 165 -1.64 2.77 7.28
N LYS A 166 -1.31 4.04 7.43
CA LYS A 166 -1.98 5.16 6.77
C LYS A 166 -1.10 5.72 5.68
N HIS A 167 -1.68 5.93 4.49
CA HIS A 167 -1.10 6.66 3.38
C HIS A 167 -1.62 8.10 3.38
N GLN A 168 -0.72 9.07 3.51
CA GLN A 168 -1.03 10.48 3.80
C GLN A 168 -0.29 11.44 2.84
N PRO A 169 -0.27 11.21 1.50
CA PRO A 169 0.49 12.02 0.57
C PRO A 169 0.05 13.49 0.65
N GLY A 170 1.00 14.38 0.89
CA GLY A 170 0.77 15.82 0.99
C GLY A 170 -0.07 16.29 2.19
N VAL A 171 -0.63 15.37 2.99
CA VAL A 171 -1.50 15.70 4.14
C VAL A 171 -0.97 15.18 5.47
N LYS A 172 0.18 14.48 5.49
CA LYS A 172 0.77 13.94 6.71
C LYS A 172 1.00 15.05 7.74
N ASN A 173 0.47 14.85 8.94
CA ASN A 173 0.51 15.81 10.03
C ASN A 173 0.88 15.19 11.39
N GLY A 174 1.34 13.92 11.37
CA GLY A 174 1.69 13.15 12.56
C GLY A 174 0.51 12.54 13.31
N THR A 175 -0.72 12.63 12.76
CA THR A 175 -1.93 12.02 13.36
C THR A 175 -2.53 10.94 12.48
N CYS A 176 -3.26 10.01 13.09
CA CYS A 176 -3.94 8.91 12.40
C CYS A 176 -5.29 9.30 11.76
N GLY A 177 -5.71 10.56 11.90
CA GLY A 177 -7.04 11.02 11.48
C GLY A 177 -7.14 11.46 10.02
N VAL A 178 -6.04 11.43 9.27
CA VAL A 178 -5.98 11.85 7.86
C VAL A 178 -5.42 10.73 6.98
N GLY A 179 -5.65 10.85 5.67
CA GLY A 179 -5.19 9.90 4.65
C GLY A 179 -6.00 8.60 4.61
N ASP A 180 -5.66 7.76 3.64
CA ASP A 180 -6.30 6.48 3.40
C ASP A 180 -5.65 5.34 4.22
N THR A 181 -6.22 4.16 4.21
CA THR A 181 -5.67 2.99 4.89
C THR A 181 -5.18 2.00 3.86
N ASP A 182 -3.89 1.66 3.91
CA ASP A 182 -3.30 0.65 3.03
C ASP A 182 -3.50 -0.76 3.59
N VAL A 183 -3.31 -0.91 4.89
CA VAL A 183 -3.54 -2.19 5.58
C VAL A 183 -3.93 -1.95 7.04
N GLU A 184 -4.84 -2.78 7.55
CA GLU A 184 -5.24 -2.80 8.95
C GLU A 184 -5.34 -4.24 9.46
N VAL A 185 -4.63 -4.55 10.57
CA VAL A 185 -4.67 -5.87 11.21
C VAL A 185 -4.95 -5.71 12.70
N ASN A 186 -5.94 -6.43 13.22
CA ASN A 186 -6.32 -6.38 14.64
C ASN A 186 -5.87 -7.65 15.37
N PHE A 187 -4.66 -7.65 15.92
CA PHE A 187 -4.06 -8.78 16.59
C PHE A 187 -4.68 -9.03 17.97
N ILE A 188 -5.08 -10.28 18.23
CA ILE A 188 -5.34 -10.75 19.60
C ILE A 188 -4.04 -10.64 20.40
N THR A 189 -4.13 -10.17 21.64
CA THR A 189 -2.94 -9.89 22.47
C THR A 189 -3.09 -10.46 23.86
N GLU A 190 -2.08 -11.21 24.30
CA GLU A 190 -1.99 -11.84 25.63
C GLU A 190 -0.69 -11.43 26.33
N ILE A 191 -0.81 -10.82 27.49
CA ILE A 191 0.33 -10.46 28.34
C ILE A 191 0.38 -11.45 29.51
N LYS A 192 1.49 -12.17 29.65
CA LYS A 192 1.69 -13.28 30.61
C LYS A 192 2.79 -13.00 31.61
#